data_1350e22b5a72bdfce41e7d2b241030c5
#
_entry.id   1350e22b5a72bdfce41e7d2b241030c5
#
_cell.length_a   1.000
_cell.length_b   1.000
_cell.length_c   1.000
_cell.angle_alpha   90.00
_cell.angle_beta   90.00
_cell.angle_gamma   90.00
#
_symmetry.space_group_name_H-M   'P 1'
#
loop_
_entity.id
_entity.type
_entity.pdbx_description
1 polymer ?
#
loop_
_entity_poly.entity_id
_entity_poly.type
_entity_poly.pdbx_seq_one_letter_code
_entity_poly.pdbx_strand_id
1 'polypeptide(L)'
;MLSSRERVLTALEHEEPDRVPLDLGGSPTTGMHVSTVYALRQALGLDPPGTPVKVVEPFQMLGEIAPDLQEALGVDVVGLCSKTNFFGFKNEDWKPWRLFDGTPVLVPGKFNTEPNDDGSIYMYPQGDKSAAPCARMPRGGFYFDALDRQIRPVDWDNLDVKDNLEEFGPISSEELEFFRREAERLYQETDKAILANFGG
;
A
#
# COMPACT_ATOMS: atom_id res chain seq x y z
N MET A 1 -17.37 24.67 -10.65
CA MET A 1 -16.76 23.74 -9.65
C MET A 1 -15.57 23.11 -10.35
N LEU A 2 -14.40 23.17 -9.74
CA LEU A 2 -13.19 22.57 -10.30
C LEU A 2 -13.30 21.04 -10.33
N SER A 3 -12.73 20.39 -11.33
CA SER A 3 -12.45 18.96 -11.29
C SER A 3 -11.44 18.65 -10.17
N SER A 4 -11.32 17.39 -9.77
CA SER A 4 -10.36 16.97 -8.74
C SER A 4 -8.92 17.33 -9.16
N ARG A 5 -8.56 17.09 -10.42
CA ARG A 5 -7.23 17.41 -10.96
C ARG A 5 -6.97 18.92 -10.96
N GLU A 6 -7.90 19.73 -11.45
CA GLU A 6 -7.78 21.19 -11.43
C GLU A 6 -7.64 21.72 -10.01
N ARG A 7 -8.41 21.19 -9.06
CA ARG A 7 -8.35 21.58 -7.64
C ARG A 7 -6.97 21.34 -7.04
N VAL A 8 -6.38 20.19 -7.29
CA VAL A 8 -5.02 19.86 -6.81
C VAL A 8 -3.99 20.78 -7.48
N LEU A 9 -4.07 20.98 -8.80
CA LEU A 9 -3.15 21.84 -9.52
C LEU A 9 -3.24 23.29 -9.04
N THR A 10 -4.45 23.83 -8.85
CA THR A 10 -4.66 25.18 -8.30
C THR A 10 -3.96 25.34 -6.93
N ALA A 11 -4.12 24.35 -6.04
CA ALA A 11 -3.46 24.38 -4.73
C ALA A 11 -1.93 24.30 -4.84
N LEU A 12 -1.38 23.51 -5.80
CA LEU A 12 0.07 23.42 -6.04
C LEU A 12 0.65 24.69 -6.65
N GLU A 13 -0.16 25.47 -7.38
CA GLU A 13 0.20 26.79 -7.92
C GLU A 13 0.07 27.91 -6.87
N HIS A 14 -0.22 27.56 -5.60
CA HIS A 14 -0.43 28.50 -4.49
C HIS A 14 -1.65 29.42 -4.65
N GLU A 15 -2.62 28.97 -5.43
CA GLU A 15 -3.92 29.64 -5.59
C GLU A 15 -4.98 28.94 -4.72
N GLU A 16 -6.04 29.68 -4.33
CA GLU A 16 -7.12 29.13 -3.49
C GLU A 16 -8.12 28.33 -4.35
N PRO A 17 -8.21 27.00 -4.19
CA PRO A 17 -9.21 26.18 -4.88
C PRO A 17 -10.59 26.34 -4.25
N ASP A 18 -11.61 25.77 -4.91
CA ASP A 18 -13.01 25.80 -4.43
C ASP A 18 -13.24 25.06 -3.10
N ARG A 19 -12.32 24.15 -2.71
CA ARG A 19 -12.20 23.50 -1.39
C ARG A 19 -10.79 22.92 -1.24
N VAL A 20 -10.40 22.55 -0.03
CA VAL A 20 -9.13 21.85 0.22
C VAL A 20 -9.11 20.52 -0.54
N PRO A 21 -8.06 20.25 -1.34
CA PRO A 21 -7.87 18.94 -1.96
C PRO A 21 -7.71 17.83 -0.91
N LEU A 22 -8.29 16.68 -1.18
CA LEU A 22 -8.20 15.50 -0.31
C LEU A 22 -7.39 14.40 -1.00
N ASP A 23 -6.30 13.97 -0.36
CA ASP A 23 -5.57 12.75 -0.69
C ASP A 23 -5.85 11.69 0.38
N LEU A 24 -6.41 10.55 -0.02
CA LEU A 24 -6.56 9.36 0.78
C LEU A 24 -6.24 8.15 -0.08
N GLY A 25 -5.14 7.48 0.25
CA GLY A 25 -4.70 6.28 -0.46
C GLY A 25 -3.97 6.54 -1.79
N GLY A 26 -3.60 7.79 -2.11
CA GLY A 26 -2.72 8.11 -3.25
C GLY A 26 -1.30 7.59 -3.05
N SER A 27 -0.89 7.41 -1.81
CA SER A 27 0.36 6.74 -1.41
C SER A 27 0.17 5.97 -0.11
N PRO A 28 1.14 5.11 0.30
CA PRO A 28 1.10 4.49 1.63
C PRO A 28 1.06 5.50 2.78
N THR A 29 1.68 6.67 2.61
CA THR A 29 1.69 7.74 3.63
C THR A 29 0.31 8.29 3.93
N THR A 30 -0.57 8.35 2.93
CA THR A 30 -1.96 8.82 3.07
C THR A 30 -2.97 7.66 3.14
N GLY A 31 -2.46 6.44 3.30
CA GLY A 31 -3.27 5.23 3.43
C GLY A 31 -4.02 5.14 4.76
N MET A 32 -5.00 4.25 4.79
CA MET A 32 -5.82 3.96 5.98
C MET A 32 -5.76 2.46 6.28
N HIS A 33 -5.60 2.11 7.55
CA HIS A 33 -5.59 0.70 7.98
C HIS A 33 -6.87 -0.02 7.52
N VAL A 34 -6.73 -1.26 7.07
CA VAL A 34 -7.82 -2.01 6.43
C VAL A 34 -9.06 -2.20 7.31
N SER A 35 -8.90 -2.33 8.63
CA SER A 35 -10.05 -2.41 9.54
C SER A 35 -10.84 -1.10 9.63
N THR A 36 -10.15 0.04 9.52
CA THR A 36 -10.79 1.36 9.46
C THR A 36 -11.52 1.54 8.13
N VAL A 37 -10.90 1.13 7.01
CA VAL A 37 -11.57 1.12 5.69
C VAL A 37 -12.82 0.24 5.74
N TYR A 38 -12.72 -0.97 6.31
CA TYR A 38 -13.87 -1.86 6.49
C TYR A 38 -15.01 -1.19 7.28
N ALA A 39 -14.70 -0.62 8.45
CA ALA A 39 -15.68 0.05 9.29
C ALA A 39 -16.31 1.26 8.59
N LEU A 40 -15.53 2.04 7.85
CA LEU A 40 -16.00 3.20 7.10
C LEU A 40 -16.94 2.80 5.96
N ARG A 41 -16.61 1.76 5.19
CA ARG A 41 -17.45 1.22 4.13
C ARG A 41 -18.79 0.72 4.66
N GLN A 42 -18.79 0.06 5.84
CA GLN A 42 -20.02 -0.35 6.53
C GLN A 42 -20.85 0.87 6.98
N ALA A 43 -20.23 1.88 7.58
CA ALA A 43 -20.90 3.08 8.07
C ALA A 43 -21.52 3.91 6.93
N LEU A 44 -20.89 3.91 5.75
CA LEU A 44 -21.42 4.58 4.56
C LEU A 44 -22.41 3.71 3.75
N GLY A 45 -22.65 2.47 4.16
CA GLY A 45 -23.56 1.56 3.46
C GLY A 45 -23.07 1.13 2.07
N LEU A 46 -21.74 1.19 1.83
CA LEU A 46 -21.14 0.79 0.55
C LEU A 46 -21.05 -0.73 0.39
N ASP A 47 -20.97 -1.45 1.50
CA ASP A 47 -20.89 -2.91 1.50
C ASP A 47 -21.91 -3.56 2.45
N PRO A 48 -22.40 -4.77 2.11
CA PRO A 48 -23.06 -5.64 3.08
C PRO A 48 -22.10 -6.01 4.23
N PRO A 49 -22.60 -6.21 5.46
CA PRO A 49 -21.78 -6.67 6.58
C PRO A 49 -20.99 -7.94 6.25
N GLY A 50 -19.70 -7.95 6.56
CA GLY A 50 -18.81 -9.07 6.33
C GLY A 50 -18.14 -9.11 4.95
N THR A 51 -18.38 -8.13 4.08
CA THR A 51 -17.64 -8.00 2.81
C THR A 51 -16.18 -7.69 3.08
N PRO A 52 -15.23 -8.55 2.66
CA PRO A 52 -13.82 -8.33 2.95
C PRO A 52 -13.23 -7.19 2.13
N VAL A 53 -12.34 -6.41 2.73
CA VAL A 53 -11.56 -5.36 2.06
C VAL A 53 -10.18 -5.91 1.70
N LYS A 54 -9.65 -5.52 0.52
CA LYS A 54 -8.29 -5.91 0.11
C LYS A 54 -7.24 -5.13 0.89
N VAL A 55 -6.18 -5.83 1.30
CA VAL A 55 -4.96 -5.23 1.86
C VAL A 55 -4.00 -4.93 0.71
N VAL A 56 -3.91 -3.68 0.31
CA VAL A 56 -3.11 -3.26 -0.86
C VAL A 56 -1.66 -2.90 -0.50
N GLU A 57 -1.41 -2.56 0.76
CA GLU A 57 -0.06 -2.37 1.30
C GLU A 57 0.07 -3.25 2.57
N PRO A 58 0.73 -4.43 2.43
CA PRO A 58 0.70 -5.43 3.50
C PRO A 58 1.58 -5.13 4.72
N PHE A 59 2.57 -4.23 4.62
CA PHE A 59 3.44 -3.94 5.75
C PHE A 59 2.71 -3.17 6.85
N GLN A 60 1.97 -2.12 6.47
CA GLN A 60 1.13 -1.32 7.38
C GLN A 60 -0.33 -1.80 7.39
N MET A 61 -0.66 -2.86 6.66
CA MET A 61 -2.02 -3.40 6.53
C MET A 61 -3.02 -2.37 6.01
N LEU A 62 -2.63 -1.56 4.99
CA LEU A 62 -3.50 -0.56 4.42
C LEU A 62 -4.55 -1.19 3.49
N GLY A 63 -5.78 -0.72 3.63
CA GLY A 63 -6.92 -1.16 2.84
C GLY A 63 -7.05 -0.42 1.50
N GLU A 64 -7.63 -1.09 0.51
CA GLU A 64 -8.00 -0.50 -0.78
C GLU A 64 -9.02 0.64 -0.59
N ILE A 65 -8.67 1.83 -1.05
CA ILE A 65 -9.61 2.96 -1.15
C ILE A 65 -10.24 2.87 -2.54
N ALA A 66 -11.26 2.01 -2.66
CA ALA A 66 -11.93 1.73 -3.93
C ALA A 66 -12.67 2.96 -4.49
N PRO A 67 -12.94 3.02 -5.81
CA PRO A 67 -13.50 4.20 -6.46
C PRO A 67 -14.81 4.72 -5.84
N ASP A 68 -15.71 3.83 -5.40
CA ASP A 68 -16.95 4.17 -4.71
C ASP A 68 -16.69 4.87 -3.36
N LEU A 69 -15.71 4.42 -2.61
CA LEU A 69 -15.29 5.07 -1.37
C LEU A 69 -14.60 6.41 -1.64
N GLN A 70 -13.75 6.47 -2.68
CA GLN A 70 -13.12 7.72 -3.12
C GLN A 70 -14.18 8.77 -3.49
N GLU A 71 -15.22 8.37 -4.19
CA GLU A 71 -16.32 9.25 -4.57
C GLU A 71 -17.13 9.70 -3.35
N ALA A 72 -17.51 8.77 -2.47
CA ALA A 72 -18.27 9.08 -1.25
C ALA A 72 -17.55 10.06 -0.33
N LEU A 73 -16.23 10.05 -0.30
CA LEU A 73 -15.41 10.94 0.52
C LEU A 73 -14.93 12.21 -0.22
N GLY A 74 -15.13 12.28 -1.54
CA GLY A 74 -14.63 13.39 -2.35
C GLY A 74 -13.11 13.43 -2.47
N VAL A 75 -12.47 12.26 -2.58
CA VAL A 75 -11.00 12.14 -2.77
C VAL A 75 -10.59 12.70 -4.13
N ASP A 76 -9.54 13.51 -4.15
CA ASP A 76 -9.06 14.21 -5.35
C ASP A 76 -7.82 13.58 -5.99
N VAL A 77 -7.20 12.61 -5.33
CA VAL A 77 -5.92 12.01 -5.74
C VAL A 77 -6.04 10.51 -5.90
N VAL A 78 -5.41 9.97 -6.94
CA VAL A 78 -5.19 8.52 -7.13
C VAL A 78 -3.71 8.21 -7.23
N GLY A 79 -3.31 7.06 -6.69
CA GLY A 79 -1.91 6.61 -6.72
C GLY A 79 -1.54 5.87 -8.00
N LEU A 80 -0.35 6.19 -8.52
CA LEU A 80 0.36 5.37 -9.50
C LEU A 80 1.52 4.68 -8.78
N CYS A 81 1.30 3.43 -8.36
CA CYS A 81 2.23 2.66 -7.56
C CYS A 81 2.77 1.45 -8.33
N SER A 82 3.91 0.90 -7.89
CA SER A 82 4.44 -0.37 -8.41
C SER A 82 3.43 -1.51 -8.21
N LYS A 83 3.50 -2.52 -9.08
CA LYS A 83 2.77 -3.78 -8.91
C LYS A 83 3.27 -4.59 -7.72
N THR A 84 4.52 -4.38 -7.35
CA THR A 84 5.21 -5.12 -6.30
C THR A 84 5.07 -4.36 -4.99
N ASN A 85 4.63 -5.04 -3.94
CA ASN A 85 4.51 -4.46 -2.61
C ASN A 85 5.85 -4.48 -1.86
N PHE A 86 5.88 -3.92 -0.65
CA PHE A 86 7.07 -3.83 0.21
C PHE A 86 7.79 -5.18 0.44
N PHE A 87 7.08 -6.30 0.41
CA PHE A 87 7.67 -7.63 0.58
C PHE A 87 8.21 -8.25 -0.71
N GLY A 88 8.19 -7.52 -1.84
CA GLY A 88 8.74 -7.97 -3.11
C GLY A 88 7.85 -8.93 -3.89
N PHE A 89 6.55 -9.03 -3.59
CA PHE A 89 5.59 -9.80 -4.37
C PHE A 89 4.40 -8.95 -4.84
N LYS A 90 3.71 -9.43 -5.89
CA LYS A 90 2.57 -8.73 -6.48
C LYS A 90 1.31 -8.87 -5.62
N ASN A 91 0.46 -7.84 -5.69
CA ASN A 91 -0.87 -7.85 -5.10
C ASN A 91 -1.87 -8.54 -6.04
N GLU A 92 -1.78 -9.87 -6.13
CA GLU A 92 -2.59 -10.74 -6.98
C GLU A 92 -3.01 -12.01 -6.23
N ASP A 93 -3.83 -12.87 -6.84
CA ASP A 93 -4.27 -14.16 -6.27
C ASP A 93 -4.89 -14.03 -4.86
N TRP A 94 -5.76 -13.04 -4.71
CA TRP A 94 -6.36 -12.64 -3.45
C TRP A 94 -6.99 -13.82 -2.70
N LYS A 95 -6.63 -14.00 -1.43
CA LYS A 95 -7.18 -15.03 -0.54
C LYS A 95 -7.79 -14.42 0.72
N PRO A 96 -8.88 -15.04 1.26
CA PRO A 96 -9.52 -14.56 2.47
C PRO A 96 -8.64 -14.79 3.69
N TRP A 97 -8.64 -13.81 4.58
CA TRP A 97 -8.03 -13.87 5.91
C TRP A 97 -8.84 -13.05 6.90
N ARG A 98 -8.51 -13.16 8.19
CA ARG A 98 -9.08 -12.33 9.25
C ARG A 98 -7.98 -11.73 10.08
N LEU A 99 -8.12 -10.44 10.37
CA LEU A 99 -7.28 -9.77 11.36
C LEU A 99 -7.52 -10.35 12.75
N PHE A 100 -6.65 -10.03 13.70
CA PHE A 100 -6.80 -10.49 15.08
C PHE A 100 -8.07 -9.97 15.79
N ASP A 101 -8.62 -8.84 15.33
CA ASP A 101 -9.91 -8.30 15.79
C ASP A 101 -11.13 -8.95 15.10
N GLY A 102 -10.91 -9.90 14.19
CA GLY A 102 -11.94 -10.60 13.43
C GLY A 102 -12.37 -9.91 12.14
N THR A 103 -11.84 -8.73 11.80
CA THR A 103 -12.16 -8.02 10.55
C THR A 103 -11.83 -8.90 9.33
N PRO A 104 -12.80 -9.16 8.43
CA PRO A 104 -12.56 -9.95 7.23
C PRO A 104 -11.79 -9.13 6.21
N VAL A 105 -10.73 -9.71 5.64
CA VAL A 105 -9.87 -9.07 4.64
C VAL A 105 -9.52 -10.03 3.51
N LEU A 106 -9.09 -9.48 2.38
CA LEU A 106 -8.41 -10.20 1.32
C LEU A 106 -6.93 -9.80 1.34
N VAL A 107 -6.06 -10.78 1.39
CA VAL A 107 -4.60 -10.58 1.33
C VAL A 107 -4.04 -11.19 0.04
N PRO A 108 -2.91 -10.68 -0.50
CA PRO A 108 -2.27 -11.28 -1.66
C PRO A 108 -1.92 -12.75 -1.47
N GLY A 109 -1.91 -13.52 -2.55
CA GLY A 109 -1.69 -14.98 -2.50
C GLY A 109 -0.41 -15.41 -1.78
N LYS A 110 0.67 -14.62 -1.92
CA LYS A 110 1.96 -14.87 -1.26
C LYS A 110 2.06 -14.34 0.18
N PHE A 111 1.05 -13.64 0.67
CA PHE A 111 0.99 -13.20 2.07
C PHE A 111 0.94 -14.44 3.00
N ASN A 112 1.81 -14.50 4.00
CA ASN A 112 1.77 -15.60 4.97
C ASN A 112 0.63 -15.39 5.97
N THR A 113 -0.28 -16.36 6.05
CA THR A 113 -1.44 -16.34 6.96
C THR A 113 -1.29 -17.31 8.13
N GLU A 114 -0.19 -18.07 8.18
CA GLU A 114 0.04 -19.10 9.18
C GLU A 114 0.70 -18.49 10.41
N PRO A 115 0.09 -18.60 11.60
CA PRO A 115 0.71 -18.14 12.83
C PRO A 115 1.84 -19.07 13.27
N ASN A 116 2.83 -18.51 13.94
CA ASN A 116 3.84 -19.26 14.68
C ASN A 116 3.29 -19.74 16.03
N ASP A 117 4.11 -20.47 16.78
CA ASP A 117 3.77 -21.04 18.10
C ASP A 117 3.35 -19.95 19.11
N ASP A 118 3.91 -18.73 18.99
CA ASP A 118 3.56 -17.58 19.82
C ASP A 118 2.33 -16.80 19.30
N GLY A 119 1.74 -17.26 18.19
CA GLY A 119 0.60 -16.64 17.54
C GLY A 119 0.94 -15.41 16.68
N SER A 120 2.22 -15.07 16.52
CA SER A 120 2.64 -14.01 15.61
C SER A 120 2.62 -14.48 14.15
N ILE A 121 2.52 -13.52 13.22
CA ILE A 121 2.61 -13.76 11.77
C ILE A 121 3.96 -13.24 11.28
N TYR A 122 4.72 -14.06 10.58
CA TYR A 122 5.95 -13.67 9.90
C TYR A 122 5.73 -13.45 8.42
N MET A 123 6.39 -12.43 7.86
CA MET A 123 6.48 -12.23 6.42
C MET A 123 7.87 -12.57 5.90
N TYR A 124 7.89 -13.02 4.66
CA TYR A 124 9.10 -13.51 4.00
C TYR A 124 9.35 -12.74 2.72
N PRO A 125 10.62 -12.43 2.37
CA PRO A 125 10.96 -11.79 1.11
C PRO A 125 10.37 -12.56 -0.08
N GLN A 126 9.69 -11.85 -0.98
CA GLN A 126 9.05 -12.43 -2.17
C GLN A 126 8.04 -13.57 -1.88
N GLY A 127 7.65 -13.73 -0.60
CA GLY A 127 6.81 -14.83 -0.13
C GLY A 127 7.53 -16.18 -0.03
N ASP A 128 8.86 -16.19 -0.09
CA ASP A 128 9.69 -17.39 0.00
C ASP A 128 9.93 -17.79 1.46
N LYS A 129 9.19 -18.78 1.93
CA LYS A 129 9.30 -19.31 3.30
C LYS A 129 10.61 -20.06 3.58
N SER A 130 11.45 -20.32 2.57
CA SER A 130 12.79 -20.87 2.78
C SER A 130 13.81 -19.81 3.19
N ALA A 131 13.51 -18.54 2.94
CA ALA A 131 14.32 -17.41 3.38
C ALA A 131 14.05 -17.05 4.85
N ALA A 132 14.98 -16.34 5.48
CA ALA A 132 14.74 -15.77 6.79
C ALA A 132 13.58 -14.74 6.72
N PRO A 133 12.69 -14.68 7.74
CA PRO A 133 11.61 -13.71 7.76
C PRO A 133 12.15 -12.28 7.80
N CYS A 134 11.44 -11.36 7.12
CA CYS A 134 11.81 -9.95 7.02
C CYS A 134 10.93 -9.03 7.88
N ALA A 135 9.77 -9.50 8.32
CA ALA A 135 8.88 -8.74 9.18
C ALA A 135 8.05 -9.66 10.07
N ARG A 136 7.54 -9.11 11.17
CA ARG A 136 6.71 -9.81 12.14
C ARG A 136 5.55 -8.94 12.58
N MET A 137 4.34 -9.49 12.56
CA MET A 137 3.18 -8.93 13.26
C MET A 137 2.98 -9.72 14.54
N PRO A 138 3.10 -9.13 15.74
CA PRO A 138 2.85 -9.83 17.00
C PRO A 138 1.38 -10.22 17.10
N ARG A 139 1.07 -11.24 17.91
CA ARG A 139 -0.31 -11.62 18.17
C ARG A 139 -1.13 -10.42 18.69
N GLY A 140 -2.25 -10.14 18.05
CA GLY A 140 -3.07 -8.97 18.36
C GLY A 140 -2.56 -7.68 17.74
N GLY A 141 -1.48 -7.71 16.94
CA GLY A 141 -0.96 -6.56 16.22
C GLY A 141 -1.83 -6.14 15.03
N PHE A 142 -1.61 -4.92 14.56
CA PHE A 142 -2.34 -4.32 13.43
C PHE A 142 -1.47 -4.12 12.20
N TYR A 143 -0.15 -4.17 12.33
CA TYR A 143 0.83 -3.97 11.27
C TYR A 143 2.10 -4.77 11.56
N PHE A 144 3.00 -4.82 10.58
CA PHE A 144 4.26 -5.54 10.72
C PHE A 144 5.38 -4.61 11.19
N ASP A 145 6.26 -5.16 12.04
CA ASP A 145 7.55 -4.59 12.38
C ASP A 145 8.62 -5.23 11.49
N ALA A 146 9.54 -4.44 10.93
CA ALA A 146 10.70 -4.96 10.21
C ALA A 146 11.61 -5.76 11.16
N LEU A 147 12.12 -6.87 10.68
CA LEU A 147 13.12 -7.66 11.39
C LEU A 147 14.51 -7.30 10.87
N ASP A 148 15.43 -7.08 11.79
CA ASP A 148 16.84 -6.91 11.46
C ASP A 148 17.39 -8.24 10.93
N ARG A 149 17.90 -8.20 9.69
CA ARG A 149 18.53 -9.35 9.01
C ARG A 149 20.03 -9.15 8.84
N GLN A 150 20.58 -8.12 9.46
CA GLN A 150 22.00 -7.85 9.39
C GLN A 150 22.79 -8.97 10.06
N ILE A 151 23.59 -9.69 9.27
CA ILE A 151 24.38 -10.84 9.74
C ILE A 151 25.73 -10.41 10.28
N ARG A 152 26.25 -9.25 9.85
CA ARG A 152 27.56 -8.74 10.23
C ARG A 152 27.44 -7.41 10.96
N PRO A 153 28.25 -7.15 11.99
CA PRO A 153 28.34 -5.82 12.58
C PRO A 153 28.70 -4.78 11.51
N VAL A 154 28.13 -3.59 11.64
CA VAL A 154 28.50 -2.45 10.77
C VAL A 154 29.95 -2.07 11.05
N ASP A 155 30.77 -2.05 10.01
CA ASP A 155 32.11 -1.46 10.08
C ASP A 155 31.99 0.06 9.90
N TRP A 156 31.91 0.78 11.02
CA TRP A 156 31.71 2.23 11.04
C TRP A 156 32.91 3.01 10.46
N ASP A 157 34.08 2.38 10.37
CA ASP A 157 35.29 3.01 9.83
C ASP A 157 35.40 2.86 8.30
N ASN A 158 34.63 1.93 7.70
CA ASN A 158 34.65 1.62 6.26
C ASN A 158 33.26 1.58 5.66
N LEU A 159 32.44 2.62 5.89
CA LEU A 159 31.11 2.72 5.29
C LEU A 159 31.23 2.99 3.79
N ASP A 160 30.63 2.15 2.97
CA ASP A 160 30.49 2.36 1.52
C ASP A 160 29.01 2.68 1.20
N VAL A 161 28.79 3.71 0.41
CA VAL A 161 27.44 4.06 -0.11
C VAL A 161 26.79 2.87 -0.81
N LYS A 162 27.58 1.97 -1.37
CA LYS A 162 27.10 0.76 -2.04
C LYS A 162 26.44 -0.25 -1.11
N ASP A 163 26.77 -0.22 0.19
CA ASP A 163 26.15 -1.10 1.18
C ASP A 163 24.66 -0.79 1.37
N ASN A 164 24.22 0.39 0.93
CA ASN A 164 22.83 0.87 1.02
C ASN A 164 22.06 0.77 -0.31
N LEU A 165 22.67 0.17 -1.35
CA LEU A 165 22.05 0.07 -2.68
C LEU A 165 21.25 -1.22 -2.89
N GLU A 166 21.16 -2.11 -1.90
CA GLU A 166 20.45 -3.39 -2.03
C GLU A 166 18.95 -3.20 -2.35
N GLU A 167 18.37 -2.09 -1.90
CA GLU A 167 16.95 -1.75 -2.13
C GLU A 167 16.76 -0.87 -3.37
N PHE A 168 17.83 -0.35 -3.96
CA PHE A 168 17.78 0.57 -5.09
C PHE A 168 18.42 -0.04 -6.32
N GLY A 169 17.62 -0.28 -7.34
CA GLY A 169 18.07 -0.75 -8.64
C GLY A 169 17.50 0.08 -9.77
N PRO A 170 18.04 -0.04 -10.99
CA PRO A 170 17.40 0.56 -12.17
C PRO A 170 15.98 0.02 -12.34
N ILE A 171 15.03 0.90 -12.62
CA ILE A 171 13.67 0.50 -12.98
C ILE A 171 13.75 -0.38 -14.24
N SER A 172 13.13 -1.55 -14.20
CA SER A 172 13.14 -2.46 -15.35
C SER A 172 12.30 -1.92 -16.51
N SER A 173 12.60 -2.34 -17.74
CA SER A 173 11.80 -1.96 -18.91
C SER A 173 10.34 -2.41 -18.79
N GLU A 174 10.08 -3.55 -18.14
CA GLU A 174 8.72 -4.03 -17.87
C GLU A 174 7.97 -3.11 -16.91
N GLU A 175 8.63 -2.64 -15.88
CA GLU A 175 8.06 -1.73 -14.89
C GLU A 175 7.81 -0.34 -15.47
N LEU A 176 8.75 0.18 -16.28
CA LEU A 176 8.55 1.44 -17.01
C LEU A 176 7.34 1.36 -17.95
N GLU A 177 7.19 0.26 -18.68
CA GLU A 177 6.04 0.05 -19.57
C GLU A 177 4.74 -0.09 -18.78
N PHE A 178 4.78 -0.70 -17.60
CA PHE A 178 3.63 -0.74 -16.70
C PHE A 178 3.24 0.67 -16.25
N PHE A 179 4.19 1.45 -15.74
CA PHE A 179 3.91 2.83 -15.29
C PHE A 179 3.36 3.70 -16.43
N ARG A 180 3.90 3.57 -17.64
CA ARG A 180 3.40 4.29 -18.80
C ARG A 180 1.93 3.97 -19.08
N ARG A 181 1.59 2.68 -19.20
CA ARG A 181 0.21 2.24 -19.47
C ARG A 181 -0.76 2.62 -18.35
N GLU A 182 -0.33 2.47 -17.10
CA GLU A 182 -1.19 2.77 -15.97
C GLU A 182 -1.40 4.29 -15.81
N ALA A 183 -0.38 5.10 -16.07
CA ALA A 183 -0.51 6.55 -16.10
C ALA A 183 -1.51 7.00 -17.19
N GLU A 184 -1.38 6.46 -18.42
CA GLU A 184 -2.31 6.73 -19.51
C GLU A 184 -3.75 6.33 -19.13
N ARG A 185 -3.93 5.14 -18.57
CA ARG A 185 -5.24 4.64 -18.12
C ARG A 185 -5.86 5.56 -17.08
N LEU A 186 -5.13 5.86 -16.00
CA LEU A 186 -5.61 6.75 -14.93
C LEU A 186 -5.93 8.15 -15.45
N TYR A 187 -5.12 8.68 -16.37
CA TYR A 187 -5.37 10.00 -16.96
C TYR A 187 -6.66 10.05 -17.77
N GLN A 188 -6.99 8.96 -18.48
CA GLN A 188 -8.17 8.87 -19.33
C GLN A 188 -9.45 8.50 -18.55
N GLU A 189 -9.34 7.64 -17.53
CA GLU A 189 -10.50 7.07 -16.82
C GLU A 189 -10.94 7.90 -15.61
N THR A 190 -10.13 8.87 -15.14
CA THR A 190 -10.48 9.69 -13.99
C THR A 190 -10.07 11.16 -14.18
N ASP A 191 -10.81 12.05 -13.55
CA ASP A 191 -10.47 13.48 -13.44
C ASP A 191 -9.60 13.81 -12.21
N LYS A 192 -9.19 12.79 -11.46
CA LYS A 192 -8.36 12.95 -10.26
C LYS A 192 -6.92 13.31 -10.63
N ALA A 193 -6.22 13.96 -9.71
CA ALA A 193 -4.78 14.12 -9.79
C ALA A 193 -4.08 12.77 -9.59
N ILE A 194 -3.00 12.54 -10.33
CA ILE A 194 -2.23 11.30 -10.26
C ILE A 194 -0.97 11.56 -9.45
N LEU A 195 -0.83 10.88 -8.32
CA LEU A 195 0.38 10.88 -7.50
C LEU A 195 1.25 9.69 -7.89
N ALA A 196 2.37 9.95 -8.58
CA ALA A 196 3.31 8.91 -8.95
C ALA A 196 4.24 8.58 -7.77
N ASN A 197 4.25 7.32 -7.35
CA ASN A 197 5.12 6.81 -6.30
C ASN A 197 6.10 5.81 -6.92
N PHE A 198 7.33 6.26 -7.19
CA PHE A 198 8.39 5.48 -7.85
C PHE A 198 9.33 4.78 -6.86
N GLY A 199 8.96 4.68 -5.62
CA GLY A 199 9.79 4.14 -4.57
C GLY A 199 10.79 5.16 -4.01
N GLY A 200 11.35 4.87 -2.86
CA GLY A 200 12.33 5.65 -2.12
C GLY A 200 12.45 5.06 -0.74
#